data_9a66f37c9069323917fed83a8065b129
#
_entry.id   9a66f37c9069323917fed83a8065b129
#
_cell.length_a   1.000
_cell.length_b   1.000
_cell.length_c   1.000
_cell.angle_alpha   90.00
_cell.angle_beta   90.00
_cell.angle_gamma   90.00
#
_symmetry.space_group_name_H-M   'P 1'
#
loop_
_entity.id
_entity.type
_entity.pdbx_description
1 polymer ?
#
loop_
_entity_poly.entity_id
_entity_poly.type
_entity_poly.pdbx_seq_one_letter_code
_entity_poly.pdbx_strand_id
1 'polypeptide(L)'
;GVLTSQAGLPFNMDAWDGYPVARERLLKSAQEADANLIVFAGDSHNGWASELDNLGAAAGVEFAGHSVTSPGIESYLSWIKPDDFAAQSVKANDQLKWADTGQRGYMSVELTPTRATSEYRFLEGVRTKSTALAGTKRISTEAGSHKLDLG
;
A
#
# COMPACT_ATOMS: atom_id res chain seq x y z
N GLY A 1 4.63 -1.90 8.68
CA GLY A 1 3.91 -0.63 8.80
C GLY A 1 4.61 0.58 8.25
N VAL A 2 3.79 1.53 7.82
CA VAL A 2 4.29 2.76 7.19
C VAL A 2 4.88 3.73 8.21
N LEU A 3 4.40 3.69 9.44
CA LEU A 3 4.79 4.62 10.50
C LEU A 3 5.29 3.86 11.71
N THR A 4 6.51 4.18 12.15
CA THR A 4 7.06 3.77 13.44
C THR A 4 7.26 4.99 14.33
N SER A 5 7.09 4.83 15.65
CA SER A 5 7.47 5.88 16.60
C SER A 5 8.99 6.05 16.62
N GLN A 6 9.48 7.17 17.17
CA GLN A 6 10.93 7.39 17.37
C GLN A 6 11.59 6.30 18.24
N ALA A 7 10.81 5.58 19.03
CA ALA A 7 11.28 4.46 19.85
C ALA A 7 11.25 3.11 19.11
N GLY A 8 10.94 3.08 17.80
CA GLY A 8 10.82 1.86 17.01
C GLY A 8 9.58 1.02 17.31
N LEU A 9 8.66 1.56 18.10
CA LEU A 9 7.40 0.89 18.41
C LEU A 9 6.37 1.11 17.28
N PRO A 10 5.44 0.16 17.07
CA PRO A 10 4.36 0.34 16.10
C PRO A 10 3.55 1.60 16.39
N PHE A 11 3.28 2.40 15.36
CA PHE A 11 2.43 3.59 15.49
C PHE A 11 0.95 3.20 15.56
N ASN A 12 0.55 2.21 14.77
CA ASN A 12 -0.81 1.69 14.74
C ASN A 12 -0.82 0.23 15.17
N MET A 13 -1.40 -0.04 16.34
CA MET A 13 -1.49 -1.38 16.92
C MET A 13 -2.58 -2.24 16.27
N ASP A 14 -3.50 -1.65 15.50
CA ASP A 14 -4.53 -2.38 14.75
C ASP A 14 -4.00 -2.91 13.40
N ALA A 15 -2.89 -2.37 12.94
CA ALA A 15 -2.20 -2.87 11.75
C ALA A 15 -1.32 -4.10 12.07
N TRP A 16 -0.81 -4.76 11.04
CA TRP A 16 0.11 -5.91 11.16
C TRP A 16 1.34 -5.64 12.03
N ASP A 17 1.74 -4.37 12.19
CA ASP A 17 2.83 -3.98 13.08
C ASP A 17 2.51 -4.20 14.56
N GLY A 18 1.23 -4.20 14.92
CA GLY A 18 0.77 -4.57 16.25
C GLY A 18 0.85 -6.09 16.50
N TYR A 19 1.01 -6.90 15.46
CA TYR A 19 1.00 -8.37 15.51
C TYR A 19 2.22 -8.99 14.84
N PRO A 20 3.45 -8.62 15.22
CA PRO A 20 4.68 -8.99 14.48
C PRO A 20 4.86 -10.49 14.33
N VAL A 21 4.56 -11.28 15.37
CA VAL A 21 4.68 -12.75 15.34
C VAL A 21 3.67 -13.38 14.36
N ALA A 22 2.45 -12.85 14.30
CA ALA A 22 1.43 -13.34 13.36
C ALA A 22 1.79 -12.97 11.92
N ARG A 23 2.31 -11.74 11.71
CA ARG A 23 2.81 -11.29 10.41
C ARG A 23 3.98 -12.16 9.93
N GLU A 24 4.98 -12.39 10.78
CA GLU A 24 6.11 -13.26 10.47
C GLU A 24 5.65 -14.67 10.08
N ARG A 25 4.74 -15.25 10.85
CA ARG A 25 4.21 -16.60 10.57
C ARG A 25 3.50 -16.66 9.21
N LEU A 26 2.69 -15.64 8.85
CA LEU A 26 2.01 -15.57 7.57
C LEU A 26 3.03 -15.52 6.43
N LEU A 27 3.98 -14.59 6.49
CA LEU A 27 4.99 -14.41 5.45
C LEU A 27 5.89 -15.64 5.30
N LYS A 28 6.30 -16.23 6.42
CA LYS A 28 7.07 -17.48 6.43
C LYS A 28 6.31 -18.64 5.80
N SER A 29 5.02 -18.79 6.11
CA SER A 29 4.19 -19.83 5.48
C SER A 29 4.09 -19.66 3.97
N ALA A 30 3.99 -18.43 3.48
CA ALA A 30 4.00 -18.15 2.04
C ALA A 30 5.35 -18.52 1.39
N GLN A 31 6.46 -18.20 2.04
CA GLN A 31 7.81 -18.55 1.59
C GLN A 31 8.03 -20.07 1.56
N GLU A 32 7.63 -20.77 2.62
CA GLU A 32 7.76 -22.25 2.70
C GLU A 32 6.91 -22.98 1.64
N ALA A 33 5.79 -22.37 1.24
CA ALA A 33 4.92 -22.88 0.20
C ALA A 33 5.35 -22.46 -1.22
N ASP A 34 6.43 -21.70 -1.37
CA ASP A 34 6.84 -21.05 -2.63
C ASP A 34 5.67 -20.30 -3.29
N ALA A 35 4.85 -19.63 -2.47
CA ALA A 35 3.63 -18.99 -2.92
C ALA A 35 3.91 -17.62 -3.53
N ASN A 36 3.21 -17.31 -4.61
CA ASN A 36 3.19 -15.96 -5.19
C ASN A 36 2.22 -15.07 -4.40
N LEU A 37 2.60 -14.66 -3.18
CA LEU A 37 1.74 -13.92 -2.27
C LEU A 37 1.48 -12.50 -2.77
N ILE A 38 0.20 -12.17 -2.96
CA ILE A 38 -0.26 -10.82 -3.23
C ILE A 38 -1.32 -10.46 -2.19
N VAL A 39 -1.09 -9.38 -1.46
CA VAL A 39 -2.01 -8.86 -0.44
C VAL A 39 -2.76 -7.66 -1.00
N PHE A 40 -4.07 -7.64 -0.83
CA PHE A 40 -4.92 -6.49 -1.10
C PHE A 40 -5.45 -5.94 0.21
N ALA A 41 -5.28 -4.64 0.42
CA ALA A 41 -5.63 -3.96 1.65
C ALA A 41 -6.43 -2.66 1.39
N GLY A 42 -7.02 -2.15 2.43
CA GLY A 42 -7.74 -0.87 2.48
C GLY A 42 -7.50 -0.19 3.82
N ASP A 43 -8.58 0.19 4.51
CA ASP A 43 -8.64 0.73 5.88
C ASP A 43 -7.90 2.07 6.08
N SER A 44 -6.67 2.20 5.65
CA SER A 44 -5.85 3.41 5.85
C SER A 44 -6.32 4.62 5.04
N HIS A 45 -7.28 4.44 4.13
CA HIS A 45 -7.88 5.44 3.25
C HIS A 45 -6.89 6.13 2.28
N ASN A 46 -5.69 5.62 2.15
CA ASN A 46 -4.63 6.12 1.27
C ASN A 46 -4.14 4.99 0.35
N GLY A 47 -3.46 5.36 -0.74
CA GLY A 47 -2.85 4.40 -1.65
C GLY A 47 -1.43 4.05 -1.23
N TRP A 48 -1.14 2.74 -1.17
CA TRP A 48 0.18 2.23 -0.86
C TRP A 48 0.52 1.05 -1.75
N ALA A 49 1.79 0.89 -2.09
CA ALA A 49 2.29 -0.33 -2.72
C ALA A 49 3.63 -0.72 -2.09
N SER A 50 3.72 -1.96 -1.62
CA SER A 50 4.85 -2.45 -0.83
C SER A 50 5.40 -3.77 -1.37
N GLU A 51 6.70 -3.95 -1.25
CA GLU A 51 7.38 -5.25 -1.38
C GLU A 51 7.52 -5.83 0.04
N LEU A 52 6.88 -6.95 0.28
CA LEU A 52 6.87 -7.57 1.60
C LEU A 52 8.09 -8.45 1.77
N ASP A 53 8.79 -8.29 2.89
CA ASP A 53 9.86 -9.19 3.29
C ASP A 53 9.61 -9.79 4.69
N ASN A 54 10.23 -10.92 4.92
CA ASN A 54 10.33 -11.58 6.20
C ASN A 54 11.80 -11.72 6.55
N LEU A 55 12.27 -10.92 7.52
CA LEU A 55 13.68 -10.89 7.96
C LEU A 55 14.68 -10.67 6.81
N GLY A 56 14.32 -9.82 5.85
CA GLY A 56 15.13 -9.48 4.68
C GLY A 56 14.99 -10.43 3.49
N ALA A 57 14.21 -11.50 3.60
CA ALA A 57 13.89 -12.38 2.49
C ALA A 57 12.53 -12.01 1.86
N ALA A 58 12.48 -11.84 0.55
CA ALA A 58 11.25 -11.50 -0.17
C ALA A 58 10.14 -12.52 0.09
N ALA A 59 8.92 -12.04 0.31
CA ALA A 59 7.77 -12.88 0.64
C ALA A 59 6.53 -12.61 -0.22
N GLY A 60 6.43 -11.44 -0.85
CA GLY A 60 5.28 -11.07 -1.67
C GLY A 60 5.19 -9.58 -1.91
N VAL A 61 4.04 -9.13 -2.37
CA VAL A 61 3.72 -7.72 -2.58
C VAL A 61 2.38 -7.36 -1.96
N GLU A 62 2.17 -6.07 -1.66
CA GLU A 62 0.90 -5.53 -1.18
C GLU A 62 0.48 -4.34 -2.03
N PHE A 63 -0.82 -4.30 -2.37
CA PHE A 63 -1.50 -3.15 -2.93
C PHE A 63 -2.62 -2.73 -1.98
N ALA A 64 -2.55 -1.51 -1.46
CA ALA A 64 -3.58 -0.94 -0.59
C ALA A 64 -4.29 0.22 -1.28
N GLY A 65 -5.61 0.14 -1.34
CA GLY A 65 -6.44 1.11 -2.05
C GLY A 65 -6.87 2.30 -1.20
N HIS A 66 -7.16 3.41 -1.88
CA HIS A 66 -7.76 4.60 -1.31
C HIS A 66 -9.19 4.36 -0.82
N SER A 67 -9.71 5.30 -0.03
CA SER A 67 -11.15 5.43 0.16
C SER A 67 -11.80 6.28 -0.93
N VAL A 68 -13.08 6.04 -1.19
CA VAL A 68 -13.88 6.88 -2.09
C VAL A 68 -14.32 8.16 -1.39
N THR A 69 -14.75 8.09 -0.13
CA THR A 69 -15.35 9.21 0.59
C THR A 69 -14.74 9.52 1.94
N SER A 70 -14.17 8.53 2.62
CA SER A 70 -13.56 8.73 3.94
C SER A 70 -12.28 9.55 3.84
N PRO A 71 -12.00 10.43 4.82
CA PRO A 71 -10.78 11.21 4.85
C PRO A 71 -9.56 10.28 5.03
N GLY A 72 -8.45 10.64 4.42
CA GLY A 72 -7.16 9.99 4.63
C GLY A 72 -6.29 10.77 5.60
N ILE A 73 -5.01 10.43 5.64
CA ILE A 73 -4.04 11.01 6.57
C ILE A 73 -3.91 12.54 6.42
N GLU A 74 -4.14 13.08 5.23
CA GLU A 74 -4.12 14.52 4.94
C GLU A 74 -5.08 15.32 5.81
N SER A 75 -6.16 14.70 6.27
CA SER A 75 -7.13 15.34 7.14
C SER A 75 -6.66 15.47 8.60
N TYR A 76 -5.72 14.63 9.00
CA TYR A 76 -5.15 14.59 10.35
C TYR A 76 -3.81 15.33 10.43
N LEU A 77 -3.06 15.38 9.33
CA LEU A 77 -1.75 16.02 9.25
C LEU A 77 -1.79 17.24 8.32
N SER A 78 -2.69 18.20 8.59
CA SER A 78 -2.92 19.36 7.73
C SER A 78 -1.73 20.33 7.61
N TRP A 79 -0.71 20.18 8.45
CA TRP A 79 0.52 21.00 8.44
C TRP A 79 1.62 20.46 7.52
N ILE A 80 1.44 19.26 6.94
CA ILE A 80 2.35 18.69 5.94
C ILE A 80 1.58 18.48 4.63
N LYS A 81 2.22 18.77 3.49
CA LYS A 81 1.61 18.47 2.20
C LYS A 81 1.53 16.96 1.97
N PRO A 82 0.43 16.45 1.38
CA PRO A 82 0.26 15.02 1.12
C PRO A 82 1.43 14.40 0.35
N ASP A 83 1.93 15.07 -0.69
CA ASP A 83 3.06 14.58 -1.49
C ASP A 83 4.36 14.48 -0.67
N ASP A 84 4.61 15.46 0.21
CA ASP A 84 5.78 15.45 1.09
C ASP A 84 5.69 14.32 2.10
N PHE A 85 4.48 14.07 2.64
CA PHE A 85 4.24 12.97 3.56
C PHE A 85 4.42 11.61 2.86
N ALA A 86 3.87 11.45 1.66
CA ALA A 86 4.04 10.26 0.84
C ALA A 86 5.52 9.97 0.55
N ALA A 87 6.26 10.98 0.10
CA ALA A 87 7.70 10.85 -0.18
C ALA A 87 8.52 10.50 1.07
N GLN A 88 8.23 11.13 2.22
CA GLN A 88 8.89 10.81 3.48
C GLN A 88 8.56 9.39 3.96
N SER A 89 7.33 8.93 3.77
CA SER A 89 6.90 7.57 4.12
C SER A 89 7.66 6.52 3.32
N VAL A 90 7.78 6.72 2.00
CA VAL A 90 8.56 5.84 1.12
C VAL A 90 10.04 5.84 1.52
N LYS A 91 10.62 7.00 1.84
CA LYS A 91 12.02 7.10 2.28
C LYS A 91 12.27 6.41 3.63
N ALA A 92 11.28 6.44 4.53
CA ALA A 92 11.42 5.90 5.89
C ALA A 92 11.15 4.40 5.99
N ASN A 93 10.64 3.76 4.95
CA ASN A 93 10.26 2.36 4.95
C ASN A 93 10.69 1.65 3.66
N ASP A 94 11.74 0.85 3.77
CA ASP A 94 12.35 0.15 2.63
C ASP A 94 11.38 -0.80 1.90
N GLN A 95 10.35 -1.30 2.57
CA GLN A 95 9.32 -2.14 1.94
C GLN A 95 8.33 -1.31 1.12
N LEU A 96 8.06 -0.07 1.50
CA LEU A 96 7.12 0.80 0.80
C LEU A 96 7.77 1.40 -0.45
N LYS A 97 7.21 1.13 -1.62
CA LYS A 97 7.75 1.57 -2.91
C LYS A 97 7.00 2.73 -3.53
N TRP A 98 5.73 2.86 -3.20
CA TRP A 98 4.88 3.95 -3.69
C TRP A 98 3.80 4.29 -2.66
N ALA A 99 3.44 5.57 -2.61
CA ALA A 99 2.38 6.11 -1.78
C ALA A 99 1.64 7.26 -2.47
N ASP A 100 0.34 7.34 -2.24
CA ASP A 100 -0.49 8.54 -2.47
C ASP A 100 -1.35 8.79 -1.24
N THR A 101 -1.20 9.97 -0.65
CA THR A 101 -1.89 10.33 0.60
C THR A 101 -2.79 11.56 0.45
N GLY A 102 -2.98 12.05 -0.79
CA GLY A 102 -3.74 13.27 -1.05
C GLY A 102 -5.04 13.07 -1.81
N GLN A 103 -5.15 11.97 -2.54
CA GLN A 103 -6.27 11.77 -3.46
C GLN A 103 -7.31 10.81 -2.90
N ARG A 104 -8.53 10.91 -3.41
CA ARG A 104 -9.62 9.95 -3.17
C ARG A 104 -9.84 9.14 -4.43
N GLY A 105 -10.27 7.90 -4.27
CA GLY A 105 -10.50 7.05 -5.41
C GLY A 105 -10.68 5.58 -5.04
N TYR A 106 -10.37 4.72 -5.97
CA TYR A 106 -10.47 3.29 -5.80
C TYR A 106 -9.39 2.56 -6.60
N MET A 107 -9.17 1.33 -6.27
CA MET A 107 -8.21 0.45 -6.93
C MET A 107 -8.95 -0.61 -7.73
N SER A 108 -8.54 -0.82 -8.98
CA SER A 108 -8.98 -1.92 -9.84
C SER A 108 -7.82 -2.87 -10.04
N VAL A 109 -8.05 -4.16 -9.87
CA VAL A 109 -7.00 -5.18 -9.98
C VAL A 109 -7.31 -6.14 -11.12
N GLU A 110 -6.32 -6.38 -11.96
CA GLU A 110 -6.32 -7.43 -12.98
C GLU A 110 -5.32 -8.51 -12.58
N LEU A 111 -5.79 -9.76 -12.55
CA LEU A 111 -4.97 -10.93 -12.28
C LEU A 111 -4.92 -11.83 -13.51
N THR A 112 -3.73 -12.17 -13.94
CA THR A 112 -3.45 -13.16 -14.97
C THR A 112 -2.55 -14.27 -14.40
N PRO A 113 -2.33 -15.39 -15.09
CA PRO A 113 -1.40 -16.41 -14.61
C PRO A 113 0.04 -15.94 -14.41
N THR A 114 0.45 -14.84 -15.08
CA THR A 114 1.83 -14.36 -15.09
C THR A 114 2.02 -12.99 -14.42
N ARG A 115 0.94 -12.24 -14.19
CA ARG A 115 1.03 -10.85 -13.71
C ARG A 115 -0.18 -10.46 -12.88
N ALA A 116 0.04 -9.65 -11.85
CA ALA A 116 -0.99 -8.87 -11.19
C ALA A 116 -0.74 -7.38 -11.48
N THR A 117 -1.79 -6.67 -11.88
CA THR A 117 -1.73 -5.21 -12.13
C THR A 117 -2.79 -4.53 -11.29
N SER A 118 -2.36 -3.59 -10.46
CA SER A 118 -3.22 -2.68 -9.73
C SER A 118 -3.26 -1.32 -10.43
N GLU A 119 -4.45 -0.83 -10.75
CA GLU A 119 -4.67 0.51 -11.27
C GLU A 119 -5.41 1.34 -10.21
N TYR A 120 -4.70 2.28 -9.62
CA TYR A 120 -5.27 3.27 -8.72
C TYR A 120 -5.93 4.35 -9.58
N ARG A 121 -7.22 4.62 -9.34
CA ARG A 121 -8.04 5.58 -10.09
C ARG A 121 -8.45 6.70 -9.17
N PHE A 122 -7.95 7.91 -9.47
CA PHE A 122 -8.15 9.09 -8.66
C PHE A 122 -9.34 9.89 -9.17
N LEU A 123 -10.31 10.16 -8.30
CA LEU A 123 -11.47 10.98 -8.63
C LEU A 123 -11.11 12.47 -8.62
N GLU A 124 -11.67 13.25 -9.52
CA GLU A 124 -11.52 14.71 -9.53
C GLU A 124 -12.04 15.35 -8.24
N GLY A 125 -13.03 14.74 -7.62
CA GLY A 125 -13.61 15.18 -6.36
C GLY A 125 -14.70 14.25 -5.88
N VAL A 126 -14.97 14.29 -4.58
CA VAL A 126 -15.96 13.41 -3.90
C VAL A 126 -17.08 14.20 -3.23
N ARG A 127 -17.08 15.52 -3.38
CA ARG A 127 -18.11 16.41 -2.79
C ARG A 127 -19.31 16.64 -3.71
N THR A 128 -19.17 16.30 -4.99
CA THR A 128 -20.22 16.36 -5.99
C THR A 128 -20.35 14.99 -6.67
N LYS A 129 -21.55 14.64 -7.10
CA LYS A 129 -21.76 13.37 -7.79
C LYS A 129 -21.07 13.40 -9.17
N SER A 130 -19.92 12.74 -9.25
CA SER A 130 -19.11 12.59 -10.46
C SER A 130 -18.33 11.30 -10.41
N THR A 131 -18.06 10.71 -11.59
CA THR A 131 -17.15 9.58 -11.78
C THR A 131 -15.94 9.98 -12.60
N ALA A 132 -15.75 11.28 -12.85
CA ALA A 132 -14.60 11.80 -13.59
C ALA A 132 -13.30 11.53 -12.84
N LEU A 133 -12.27 11.13 -13.59
CA LEU A 133 -10.96 10.80 -13.05
C LEU A 133 -10.00 11.97 -13.26
N ALA A 134 -9.30 12.36 -12.22
CA ALA A 134 -8.16 13.27 -12.27
C ALA A 134 -6.91 12.58 -12.84
N GLY A 135 -6.81 11.27 -12.69
CA GLY A 135 -5.69 10.49 -13.19
C GLY A 135 -5.73 9.04 -12.73
N THR A 136 -4.71 8.31 -13.12
CA THR A 136 -4.50 6.92 -12.73
C THR A 136 -3.03 6.64 -12.46
N LYS A 137 -2.73 5.65 -11.62
CA LYS A 137 -1.40 5.07 -11.45
C LYS A 137 -1.49 3.57 -11.58
N ARG A 138 -0.70 2.99 -12.46
CA ARG A 138 -0.58 1.54 -12.62
C ARG A 138 0.70 1.05 -11.93
N ILE A 139 0.57 -0.05 -11.20
CA ILE A 139 1.69 -0.74 -10.56
C ILE A 139 1.43 -2.23 -10.76
N SER A 140 2.46 -2.98 -11.13
CA SER A 140 2.31 -4.40 -11.39
C SER A 140 3.41 -5.24 -10.73
N THR A 141 3.19 -6.54 -10.69
CA THR A 141 4.18 -7.54 -10.30
C THR A 141 4.06 -8.76 -11.19
N GLU A 142 5.19 -9.31 -11.62
CA GLU A 142 5.25 -10.58 -12.32
C GLU A 142 5.18 -11.76 -11.34
N ALA A 143 4.57 -12.85 -11.74
CA ALA A 143 4.50 -14.07 -10.94
C ALA A 143 5.91 -14.52 -10.52
N GLY A 144 6.10 -14.78 -9.22
CA GLY A 144 7.36 -15.23 -8.64
C GLY A 144 8.43 -14.15 -8.47
N SER A 145 8.22 -12.91 -8.93
CA SER A 145 9.23 -11.85 -8.79
C SER A 145 9.31 -11.26 -7.41
N HIS A 146 8.18 -11.16 -6.70
CA HIS A 146 7.99 -10.46 -5.41
C HIS A 146 8.48 -9.00 -5.45
N LYS A 147 8.54 -8.41 -6.66
CA LYS A 147 8.96 -7.03 -6.92
C LYS A 147 7.89 -6.25 -7.63
N LEU A 148 7.85 -4.96 -7.38
CA LEU A 148 6.92 -4.04 -8.02
C LEU A 148 7.57 -3.35 -9.22
N ASP A 149 6.84 -3.35 -10.33
CA ASP A 149 7.05 -2.45 -11.45
C ASP A 149 6.13 -1.24 -11.25
N LEU A 150 6.73 -0.08 -11.06
CA LEU A 150 6.01 1.16 -10.72
C LEU A 150 5.46 1.90 -11.96
N GLY A 151 5.72 1.41 -13.16
CA GLY A 151 5.26 2.01 -14.42
C GLY A 151 5.97 3.28 -14.81
#